data_8937748484c5853cef5dbf63c7fb7658
#
_entry.id   8937748484c5853cef5dbf63c7fb7658
#
_cell.length_a   1.000
_cell.length_b   1.000
_cell.length_c   1.000
_cell.angle_alpha   90.00
_cell.angle_beta   90.00
_cell.angle_gamma   90.00
#
_symmetry.space_group_name_H-M   'P 1'
#
loop_
_entity.id
_entity.type
_entity.pdbx_description
1 polymer ?
#
loop_
_entity_poly.entity_id
_entity_poly.type
_entity_poly.pdbx_seq_one_letter_code
_entity_poly.pdbx_strand_id
1 'polypeptide(L)'
;MLMVVRKVKCDETRPACKRCTSTGRKCDGYRDDSPNSVILPAGVGSVYARTPQARSLQFFTEKTLAGLQIFFPDHLWNTKILQIAQSTECIRNAVIALASFHEQYLKLTSAQQPDSKFGLGHYNLAIRQSISSSNQASSPPHIPILSCLIFVCIEVLQGKIESAIALFKYGCKMIEHHQPEICSVNQFGNCYLNPQLHSDAIMTLQLAKALFKRIAVQIYMLTGDVDTQLVIAFKNTFGGTYPLHERPFRCLAEAREALLDIVVEQASPGLKGQDAQQLMFHSVKIRQWCSLFDALVAKDYSDEKSLSDVERRAIALLQVYRQYLEINVAKYAYGQGDPCFWDRFTAEFDNMINNAAIATGLDQKRPEQTSKSFFHMDIGVSSILFSIIARCRDPTIRRKAIGIMLADRSQEGVWNSQQAAQGARKLMELEESRSGKEVKCSQDIPEEARVRTVRLYLESGKRTAKMVYGFDKGSWEWMIPS
;
A
#
# COMPACT_ATOMS: atom_id res chain seq x y z
N MET A 1 -1.78 -38.48 -13.26
CA MET A 1 -2.37 -38.70 -11.91
C MET A 1 -2.61 -40.19 -11.69
N LEU A 2 -2.20 -40.76 -10.58
CA LEU A 2 -2.47 -42.17 -10.23
C LEU A 2 -3.77 -42.20 -9.42
N MET A 3 -4.73 -43.03 -9.81
CA MET A 3 -5.92 -43.26 -8.98
C MET A 3 -5.49 -43.99 -7.70
N VAL A 4 -5.66 -43.35 -6.56
CA VAL A 4 -5.16 -43.81 -5.24
C VAL A 4 -5.63 -45.22 -4.87
N VAL A 5 -6.80 -45.67 -5.36
CA VAL A 5 -7.41 -46.95 -5.02
C VAL A 5 -6.98 -48.12 -5.94
N ARG A 6 -6.43 -47.85 -7.15
CA ARG A 6 -6.16 -48.90 -8.13
C ARG A 6 -4.76 -48.95 -8.72
N LYS A 7 -3.86 -48.04 -8.40
CA LYS A 7 -2.51 -47.91 -8.99
C LYS A 7 -2.51 -47.91 -10.55
N VAL A 8 -3.60 -47.39 -11.17
CA VAL A 8 -3.74 -47.34 -12.63
C VAL A 8 -3.69 -45.89 -13.08
N LYS A 9 -2.94 -45.60 -14.14
CA LYS A 9 -2.80 -44.24 -14.69
C LYS A 9 -4.14 -43.76 -15.25
N CYS A 10 -4.56 -42.54 -14.82
CA CYS A 10 -5.78 -41.89 -15.28
C CYS A 10 -5.59 -41.35 -16.70
N ASP A 11 -6.66 -41.33 -17.52
CA ASP A 11 -6.65 -40.78 -18.88
C ASP A 11 -6.99 -39.28 -18.93
N GLU A 12 -7.28 -38.69 -17.78
CA GLU A 12 -7.47 -37.24 -17.54
C GLU A 12 -8.53 -36.54 -18.44
N THR A 13 -9.44 -37.31 -19.05
CA THR A 13 -10.56 -36.71 -19.81
C THR A 13 -11.57 -36.03 -18.90
N ARG A 14 -11.96 -34.78 -19.22
CA ARG A 14 -12.94 -33.99 -18.44
C ARG A 14 -14.36 -34.16 -19.05
N PRO A 15 -15.43 -34.10 -18.25
CA PRO A 15 -15.49 -33.82 -16.81
C PRO A 15 -15.21 -35.05 -15.93
N ALA A 16 -15.21 -36.25 -16.48
CA ALA A 16 -14.91 -37.49 -15.77
C ALA A 16 -14.06 -38.42 -16.66
N CYS A 17 -13.05 -39.12 -16.09
CA CYS A 17 -12.17 -39.98 -16.86
C CYS A 17 -12.92 -41.18 -17.41
N LYS A 18 -12.62 -41.59 -18.66
CA LYS A 18 -13.26 -42.73 -19.34
C LYS A 18 -13.12 -44.03 -18.57
N ARG A 19 -12.04 -44.20 -17.80
CA ARG A 19 -11.81 -45.38 -16.98
C ARG A 19 -12.70 -45.48 -15.73
N CYS A 20 -13.12 -44.34 -15.16
CA CYS A 20 -14.14 -44.36 -14.12
C CYS A 20 -15.53 -44.60 -14.70
N THR A 21 -15.88 -43.88 -15.78
CA THR A 21 -17.20 -44.01 -16.40
C THR A 21 -17.43 -45.35 -17.02
N SER A 22 -16.43 -45.98 -17.66
CA SER A 22 -16.57 -47.32 -18.26
C SER A 22 -16.74 -48.44 -17.22
N THR A 23 -16.39 -48.20 -15.93
CA THR A 23 -16.55 -49.15 -14.84
C THR A 23 -17.73 -48.83 -13.93
N GLY A 24 -18.62 -47.92 -14.33
CA GLY A 24 -19.83 -47.51 -13.58
C GLY A 24 -19.55 -46.78 -12.26
N ARG A 25 -18.36 -46.23 -12.07
CA ARG A 25 -17.98 -45.53 -10.85
C ARG A 25 -18.00 -44.04 -11.01
N LYS A 26 -18.31 -43.31 -9.91
CA LYS A 26 -18.20 -41.86 -9.84
C LYS A 26 -16.71 -41.48 -9.90
N CYS A 27 -16.34 -40.63 -10.82
CA CYS A 27 -14.99 -40.08 -10.90
C CYS A 27 -14.83 -39.00 -9.81
N ASP A 28 -13.74 -39.09 -9.05
CA ASP A 28 -13.43 -38.10 -7.98
C ASP A 28 -13.04 -36.73 -8.54
N GLY A 29 -13.03 -36.60 -9.88
CA GLY A 29 -12.73 -35.34 -10.56
C GLY A 29 -11.24 -35.01 -10.60
N TYR A 30 -10.92 -33.87 -11.18
CA TYR A 30 -9.56 -33.31 -11.25
C TYR A 30 -9.54 -32.08 -10.37
N ARG A 31 -8.44 -31.88 -9.64
CA ARG A 31 -8.19 -30.58 -8.98
C ARG A 31 -7.94 -29.56 -10.08
N ASP A 32 -8.66 -28.46 -10.03
CA ASP A 32 -8.32 -27.30 -10.85
C ASP A 32 -7.02 -26.72 -10.31
N ASP A 33 -5.94 -26.92 -11.03
CA ASP A 33 -4.65 -26.27 -10.79
C ASP A 33 -4.71 -24.80 -11.30
N SER A 34 -5.72 -24.06 -10.85
CA SER A 34 -5.67 -22.60 -10.96
C SER A 34 -4.62 -22.10 -9.97
N PRO A 35 -3.70 -21.20 -10.37
CA PRO A 35 -2.56 -20.79 -9.55
C PRO A 35 -2.90 -20.03 -8.27
N ASN A 36 -4.17 -19.97 -7.87
CA ASN A 36 -4.66 -19.21 -6.70
C ASN A 36 -5.30 -20.07 -5.59
N SER A 37 -5.21 -21.40 -5.62
CA SER A 37 -5.70 -22.19 -4.48
C SER A 37 -4.56 -22.44 -3.49
N VAL A 38 -4.51 -21.69 -2.42
CA VAL A 38 -3.72 -22.00 -1.22
C VAL A 38 -4.21 -23.34 -0.67
N ILE A 39 -3.41 -24.40 -0.82
CA ILE A 39 -3.73 -25.73 -0.30
C ILE A 39 -3.51 -25.70 1.22
N LEU A 40 -4.59 -25.55 1.98
CA LEU A 40 -4.60 -25.95 3.39
C LEU A 40 -4.48 -27.49 3.43
N PRO A 41 -3.65 -28.08 4.31
CA PRO A 41 -3.53 -29.54 4.42
C PRO A 41 -4.89 -30.18 4.67
N ALA A 42 -5.27 -31.15 3.86
CA ALA A 42 -6.53 -31.90 3.98
C ALA A 42 -6.51 -32.79 5.21
N GLY A 43 -6.77 -32.25 6.38
CA GLY A 43 -6.81 -32.95 7.68
C GLY A 43 -7.25 -32.05 8.82
N VAL A 44 -7.24 -30.71 8.60
CA VAL A 44 -7.54 -29.73 9.65
C VAL A 44 -8.97 -29.19 9.54
N GLY A 45 -9.70 -29.49 8.47
CA GLY A 45 -10.96 -28.83 8.13
C GLY A 45 -12.18 -29.16 8.98
N SER A 46 -12.18 -30.24 9.77
CA SER A 46 -13.45 -30.70 10.40
C SER A 46 -13.59 -30.36 11.88
N VAL A 47 -12.51 -30.20 12.63
CA VAL A 47 -12.60 -29.92 14.09
C VAL A 47 -12.29 -28.49 14.43
N TYR A 48 -11.38 -27.82 13.67
CA TYR A 48 -10.98 -26.43 13.90
C TYR A 48 -11.98 -25.39 13.39
N ALA A 49 -12.87 -25.74 12.47
CA ALA A 49 -13.88 -24.82 11.91
C ALA A 49 -14.88 -24.24 12.95
N ARG A 50 -14.84 -24.72 14.19
CA ARG A 50 -15.77 -24.29 15.27
C ARG A 50 -15.14 -23.31 16.27
N THR A 51 -13.84 -23.04 16.22
CA THR A 51 -13.22 -22.12 17.17
C THR A 51 -13.19 -20.69 16.62
N PRO A 52 -13.33 -19.65 17.48
CA PRO A 52 -13.21 -18.25 17.04
C PRO A 52 -11.86 -17.96 16.34
N GLN A 53 -10.78 -18.61 16.77
CA GLN A 53 -9.44 -18.48 16.16
C GLN A 53 -9.43 -19.03 14.74
N ALA A 54 -9.98 -20.22 14.51
CA ALA A 54 -10.03 -20.82 13.18
C ALA A 54 -10.88 -19.97 12.21
N ARG A 55 -12.00 -19.43 12.70
CA ARG A 55 -12.84 -18.51 11.93
C ARG A 55 -12.07 -17.24 11.54
N SER A 56 -11.29 -16.66 12.46
CA SER A 56 -10.48 -15.47 12.16
C SER A 56 -9.36 -15.77 11.15
N LEU A 57 -8.71 -16.92 11.23
CA LEU A 57 -7.72 -17.36 10.24
C LEU A 57 -8.36 -17.60 8.87
N GLN A 58 -9.55 -18.18 8.82
CA GLN A 58 -10.32 -18.31 7.59
C GLN A 58 -10.66 -16.92 7.01
N PHE A 59 -11.14 -16.00 7.83
CA PHE A 59 -11.42 -14.63 7.42
C PHE A 59 -10.16 -13.92 6.89
N PHE A 60 -9.00 -14.15 7.54
CA PHE A 60 -7.73 -13.63 7.05
C PHE A 60 -7.45 -14.11 5.62
N THR A 61 -7.54 -15.42 5.37
CA THR A 61 -7.24 -16.00 4.06
C THR A 61 -8.23 -15.60 2.97
N GLU A 62 -9.53 -15.49 3.30
CA GLU A 62 -10.58 -15.23 2.31
C GLU A 62 -10.82 -13.74 2.05
N LYS A 63 -10.62 -12.87 3.05
CA LYS A 63 -10.98 -11.46 3.00
C LYS A 63 -9.80 -10.53 3.19
N THR A 64 -9.00 -10.75 4.24
CA THR A 64 -7.89 -9.83 4.55
C THR A 64 -6.80 -9.91 3.49
N LEU A 65 -6.43 -11.10 3.06
CA LEU A 65 -5.45 -11.29 1.98
C LEU A 65 -5.92 -10.69 0.66
N ALA A 66 -7.18 -10.84 0.31
CA ALA A 66 -7.73 -10.26 -0.91
C ALA A 66 -7.63 -8.73 -0.92
N GLY A 67 -7.85 -8.08 0.23
CA GLY A 67 -7.64 -6.64 0.39
C GLY A 67 -6.17 -6.26 0.29
N LEU A 68 -5.29 -6.93 1.04
CA LEU A 68 -3.85 -6.64 1.05
C LEU A 68 -3.17 -6.80 -0.32
N GLN A 69 -3.82 -7.43 -1.30
CA GLN A 69 -3.30 -7.71 -2.64
C GLN A 69 -4.18 -7.12 -3.75
N ILE A 70 -4.92 -6.08 -3.45
CA ILE A 70 -5.91 -5.49 -4.36
C ILE A 70 -5.31 -5.03 -5.70
N PHE A 71 -4.03 -4.67 -5.73
CA PHE A 71 -3.31 -4.22 -6.92
C PHE A 71 -2.23 -5.20 -7.37
N PHE A 72 -1.52 -5.81 -6.42
CA PHE A 72 -0.36 -6.63 -6.73
C PHE A 72 -0.33 -7.88 -5.85
N PRO A 73 -0.04 -9.06 -6.43
CA PRO A 73 0.27 -10.25 -5.62
C PRO A 73 1.47 -9.98 -4.70
N ASP A 74 1.38 -10.40 -3.45
CA ASP A 74 2.45 -10.20 -2.47
C ASP A 74 2.83 -11.50 -1.77
N HIS A 75 4.05 -11.97 -2.02
CA HIS A 75 4.55 -13.24 -1.51
C HIS A 75 4.70 -13.27 0.02
N LEU A 76 4.96 -12.10 0.65
CA LEU A 76 5.03 -12.01 2.10
C LEU A 76 3.69 -12.39 2.74
N TRP A 77 2.61 -11.80 2.27
CA TRP A 77 1.27 -12.03 2.79
C TRP A 77 0.71 -13.41 2.41
N ASN A 78 0.86 -13.80 1.14
CA ASN A 78 0.30 -15.05 0.62
C ASN A 78 0.95 -16.30 1.18
N THR A 79 2.25 -16.24 1.44
CA THR A 79 3.04 -17.45 1.71
C THR A 79 3.77 -17.35 3.03
N LYS A 80 4.64 -16.34 3.20
CA LYS A 80 5.57 -16.29 4.33
C LYS A 80 4.88 -16.12 5.68
N ILE A 81 3.99 -15.15 5.79
CA ILE A 81 3.25 -14.91 7.04
C ILE A 81 2.40 -16.11 7.43
N LEU A 82 1.73 -16.75 6.47
CA LEU A 82 0.93 -17.94 6.73
C LEU A 82 1.79 -19.16 7.19
N GLN A 83 2.94 -19.37 6.56
CA GLN A 83 3.89 -20.43 6.95
C GLN A 83 4.43 -20.18 8.36
N ILE A 84 4.89 -18.97 8.65
CA ILE A 84 5.45 -18.61 9.96
C ILE A 84 4.38 -18.67 11.05
N ALA A 85 3.14 -18.27 10.77
CA ALA A 85 2.04 -18.35 11.72
C ALA A 85 1.70 -19.80 12.14
N GLN A 86 2.06 -20.81 11.34
CA GLN A 86 1.88 -22.21 11.74
C GLN A 86 2.83 -22.66 12.85
N SER A 87 4.06 -22.16 12.84
CA SER A 87 5.12 -22.55 13.79
C SER A 87 5.35 -21.52 14.91
N THR A 88 4.94 -20.27 14.72
CA THR A 88 5.27 -19.15 15.61
C THR A 88 4.00 -18.53 16.20
N GLU A 89 3.80 -18.72 17.50
CA GLU A 89 2.55 -18.30 18.18
C GLU A 89 2.34 -16.78 18.16
N CYS A 90 3.37 -15.96 18.33
CA CYS A 90 3.22 -14.51 18.30
C CYS A 90 2.70 -14.03 16.94
N ILE A 91 3.19 -14.59 15.83
CA ILE A 91 2.71 -14.25 14.48
C ILE A 91 1.29 -14.76 14.27
N ARG A 92 0.99 -15.97 14.74
CA ARG A 92 -0.38 -16.54 14.67
C ARG A 92 -1.39 -15.64 15.39
N ASN A 93 -1.07 -15.22 16.62
CA ASN A 93 -1.93 -14.34 17.41
C ASN A 93 -2.06 -12.95 16.77
N ALA A 94 -0.99 -12.41 16.18
CA ALA A 94 -1.00 -11.15 15.44
C ALA A 94 -1.91 -11.23 14.20
N VAL A 95 -1.86 -12.33 13.43
CA VAL A 95 -2.72 -12.57 12.26
C VAL A 95 -4.19 -12.70 12.66
N ILE A 96 -4.49 -13.43 13.75
CA ILE A 96 -5.86 -13.54 14.28
C ILE A 96 -6.40 -12.17 14.70
N ALA A 97 -5.58 -11.36 15.38
CA ALA A 97 -5.94 -10.01 15.77
C ALA A 97 -6.19 -9.12 14.56
N LEU A 98 -5.30 -9.13 13.57
CA LEU A 98 -5.45 -8.36 12.32
C LEU A 98 -6.75 -8.72 11.59
N ALA A 99 -7.05 -9.99 11.46
CA ALA A 99 -8.29 -10.47 10.84
C ALA A 99 -9.52 -9.99 11.60
N SER A 100 -9.49 -10.06 12.94
CA SER A 100 -10.58 -9.60 13.79
C SER A 100 -10.81 -8.09 13.64
N PHE A 101 -9.77 -7.27 13.67
CA PHE A 101 -9.89 -5.82 13.46
C PHE A 101 -10.32 -5.46 12.04
N HIS A 102 -9.88 -6.21 11.03
CA HIS A 102 -10.35 -6.01 9.67
C HIS A 102 -11.84 -6.37 9.52
N GLU A 103 -12.30 -7.46 10.13
CA GLU A 103 -13.73 -7.80 10.16
C GLU A 103 -14.55 -6.70 10.83
N GLN A 104 -14.05 -6.12 11.93
CA GLN A 104 -14.67 -4.98 12.60
C GLN A 104 -14.73 -3.75 11.68
N TYR A 105 -13.64 -3.41 11.02
CA TYR A 105 -13.56 -2.30 10.07
C TYR A 105 -14.64 -2.42 8.97
N LEU A 106 -14.82 -3.62 8.40
CA LEU A 106 -15.87 -3.87 7.41
C LEU A 106 -17.29 -3.78 8.00
N LYS A 107 -17.48 -4.12 9.28
CA LYS A 107 -18.78 -4.07 9.95
C LYS A 107 -19.16 -2.67 10.44
N LEU A 108 -18.20 -1.81 10.76
CA LEU A 108 -18.48 -0.41 11.12
C LEU A 108 -19.21 0.34 10.00
N THR A 109 -19.07 -0.12 8.77
CA THR A 109 -19.86 0.37 7.63
C THR A 109 -21.30 -0.20 7.57
N SER A 110 -21.67 -1.16 8.43
CA SER A 110 -22.95 -1.91 8.44
C SER A 110 -23.66 -1.89 9.79
N ALA A 111 -23.66 -0.80 10.53
CA ALA A 111 -24.47 -0.53 11.76
C ALA A 111 -24.47 -1.63 12.88
N GLN A 112 -23.61 -2.63 12.82
CA GLN A 112 -23.45 -3.64 13.87
C GLN A 112 -22.24 -3.32 14.74
N GLN A 113 -22.42 -3.15 16.05
CA GLN A 113 -21.29 -2.99 16.99
C GLN A 113 -20.52 -4.31 17.12
N PRO A 114 -19.25 -4.37 16.72
CA PRO A 114 -18.46 -5.59 16.84
C PRO A 114 -17.83 -5.73 18.22
N ASP A 115 -17.72 -6.98 18.71
CA ASP A 115 -16.98 -7.28 19.94
C ASP A 115 -15.46 -7.13 19.73
N SER A 116 -14.90 -6.02 20.21
CA SER A 116 -13.46 -5.73 20.11
C SER A 116 -12.60 -6.56 21.07
N LYS A 117 -13.19 -7.24 22.06
CA LYS A 117 -12.44 -7.93 23.14
C LYS A 117 -11.61 -9.10 22.62
N PHE A 118 -12.14 -9.86 21.68
CA PHE A 118 -11.44 -11.01 21.09
C PHE A 118 -10.17 -10.57 20.35
N GLY A 119 -10.27 -9.63 19.42
CA GLY A 119 -9.14 -9.10 18.67
C GLY A 119 -8.10 -8.47 19.58
N LEU A 120 -8.53 -7.66 20.57
CA LEU A 120 -7.64 -7.03 21.54
C LEU A 120 -6.91 -8.05 22.42
N GLY A 121 -7.59 -9.13 22.85
CA GLY A 121 -6.99 -10.22 23.60
C GLY A 121 -5.82 -10.89 22.84
N HIS A 122 -6.04 -11.24 21.57
CA HIS A 122 -5.00 -11.81 20.71
C HIS A 122 -3.88 -10.81 20.39
N TYR A 123 -4.20 -9.53 20.22
CA TYR A 123 -3.20 -8.48 20.02
C TYR A 123 -2.27 -8.34 21.23
N ASN A 124 -2.84 -8.23 22.45
CA ASN A 124 -2.06 -8.16 23.68
C ASN A 124 -1.19 -9.41 23.90
N LEU A 125 -1.72 -10.61 23.55
CA LEU A 125 -0.96 -11.85 23.64
C LEU A 125 0.21 -11.85 22.65
N ALA A 126 -0.01 -11.43 21.41
CA ALA A 126 1.04 -11.31 20.40
C ALA A 126 2.14 -10.34 20.82
N ILE A 127 1.81 -9.19 21.42
CA ILE A 127 2.79 -8.22 21.93
C ILE A 127 3.64 -8.85 23.02
N ARG A 128 3.04 -9.49 24.04
CA ARG A 128 3.78 -10.14 25.13
C ARG A 128 4.72 -11.21 24.61
N GLN A 129 4.27 -12.05 23.71
CA GLN A 129 5.06 -13.11 23.09
C GLN A 129 6.21 -12.56 22.23
N SER A 130 5.95 -11.48 21.49
CA SER A 130 6.99 -10.81 20.68
C SER A 130 8.09 -10.24 21.56
N ILE A 131 7.76 -9.59 22.67
CA ILE A 131 8.73 -9.07 23.63
C ILE A 131 9.53 -10.21 24.28
N SER A 132 8.86 -11.28 24.71
CA SER A 132 9.52 -12.46 25.30
C SER A 132 10.49 -13.12 24.33
N SER A 133 10.12 -13.23 23.05
CA SER A 133 10.97 -13.79 22.00
C SER A 133 12.17 -12.89 21.67
N SER A 134 11.99 -11.58 21.66
CA SER A 134 13.09 -10.63 21.38
C SER A 134 14.20 -10.64 22.46
N ASN A 135 13.87 -11.07 23.68
CA ASN A 135 14.84 -11.22 24.78
C ASN A 135 15.65 -12.52 24.70
N GLN A 136 15.35 -13.41 23.78
CA GLN A 136 16.09 -14.65 23.57
C GLN A 136 17.14 -14.43 22.47
N ALA A 137 18.42 -14.63 22.80
CA ALA A 137 19.55 -14.45 21.89
C ALA A 137 19.50 -15.31 20.60
N SER A 138 18.65 -16.34 20.56
CA SER A 138 18.48 -17.23 19.40
C SER A 138 17.26 -16.94 18.54
N SER A 139 16.49 -15.87 18.81
CA SER A 139 15.30 -15.55 18.04
C SER A 139 15.65 -15.06 16.63
N PRO A 140 15.05 -15.64 15.56
CA PRO A 140 15.33 -15.18 14.21
C PRO A 140 14.90 -13.72 14.01
N PRO A 141 15.74 -12.85 13.41
CA PRO A 141 15.50 -11.40 13.33
C PRO A 141 14.24 -11.02 12.54
N HIS A 142 13.76 -11.88 11.63
CA HIS A 142 12.55 -11.60 10.86
C HIS A 142 11.26 -11.67 11.70
N ILE A 143 11.24 -12.42 12.81
CA ILE A 143 10.01 -12.57 13.63
C ILE A 143 9.59 -11.24 14.29
N PRO A 144 10.45 -10.50 15.03
CA PRO A 144 10.05 -9.22 15.60
C PRO A 144 9.73 -8.17 14.51
N ILE A 145 10.42 -8.18 13.37
CA ILE A 145 10.14 -7.27 12.26
C ILE A 145 8.76 -7.55 11.65
N LEU A 146 8.40 -8.83 11.43
CA LEU A 146 7.06 -9.21 10.95
C LEU A 146 5.97 -8.89 11.98
N SER A 147 6.23 -9.14 13.28
CA SER A 147 5.30 -8.76 14.35
C SER A 147 5.01 -7.28 14.31
N CYS A 148 6.06 -6.46 14.23
CA CYS A 148 5.96 -5.00 14.14
C CYS A 148 5.14 -4.57 12.92
N LEU A 149 5.37 -5.19 11.75
CA LEU A 149 4.63 -4.92 10.53
C LEU A 149 3.13 -5.20 10.69
N ILE A 150 2.78 -6.36 11.26
CA ILE A 150 1.37 -6.72 11.50
C ILE A 150 0.74 -5.78 12.53
N PHE A 151 1.50 -5.36 13.55
CA PHE A 151 1.03 -4.38 14.54
C PHE A 151 0.77 -3.01 13.92
N VAL A 152 1.60 -2.54 12.98
CA VAL A 152 1.32 -1.33 12.19
C VAL A 152 -0.03 -1.46 11.47
N CYS A 153 -0.31 -2.59 10.82
CA CYS A 153 -1.60 -2.84 10.15
C CYS A 153 -2.78 -2.77 11.14
N ILE A 154 -2.62 -3.36 12.33
CA ILE A 154 -3.65 -3.35 13.38
C ILE A 154 -3.93 -1.94 13.89
N GLU A 155 -2.89 -1.15 14.18
CA GLU A 155 -3.05 0.24 14.66
C GLU A 155 -3.70 1.13 13.59
N VAL A 156 -3.35 0.94 12.32
CA VAL A 156 -3.99 1.61 11.18
C VAL A 156 -5.48 1.31 11.12
N LEU A 157 -5.88 0.04 11.22
CA LEU A 157 -7.30 -0.35 11.22
C LEU A 157 -8.09 0.19 12.41
N GLN A 158 -7.41 0.45 13.53
CA GLN A 158 -8.00 1.09 14.70
C GLN A 158 -8.03 2.62 14.61
N GLY A 159 -7.49 3.22 13.53
CA GLY A 159 -7.39 4.67 13.37
C GLY A 159 -6.32 5.33 14.27
N LYS A 160 -5.43 4.55 14.86
CA LYS A 160 -4.35 5.02 15.75
C LYS A 160 -3.07 5.30 14.97
N ILE A 161 -3.12 6.29 14.09
CA ILE A 161 -2.04 6.58 13.12
C ILE A 161 -0.74 6.96 13.80
N GLU A 162 -0.77 7.70 14.92
CA GLU A 162 0.43 8.02 15.71
C GLU A 162 1.14 6.76 16.22
N SER A 163 0.38 5.82 16.81
CA SER A 163 0.92 4.52 17.25
C SER A 163 1.48 3.72 16.09
N ALA A 164 0.81 3.70 14.95
CA ALA A 164 1.29 3.04 13.73
C ALA A 164 2.63 3.62 13.26
N ILE A 165 2.76 4.96 13.25
CA ILE A 165 4.02 5.64 12.90
C ILE A 165 5.14 5.34 13.92
N ALA A 166 4.83 5.30 15.21
CA ALA A 166 5.80 4.94 16.25
C ALA A 166 6.32 3.50 16.08
N LEU A 167 5.42 2.54 15.82
CA LEU A 167 5.77 1.16 15.49
C LEU A 167 6.57 1.07 14.18
N PHE A 168 6.18 1.82 13.16
CA PHE A 168 6.94 1.90 11.91
C PHE A 168 8.39 2.35 12.14
N LYS A 169 8.60 3.44 12.92
CA LYS A 169 9.94 3.93 13.28
C LYS A 169 10.75 2.87 14.02
N TYR A 170 10.11 2.13 14.91
CA TYR A 170 10.76 1.03 15.65
C TYR A 170 11.15 -0.11 14.69
N GLY A 171 10.26 -0.48 13.76
CA GLY A 171 10.54 -1.47 12.71
C GLY A 171 11.72 -1.08 11.81
N CYS A 172 11.82 0.21 11.42
CA CYS A 172 12.95 0.73 10.67
C CYS A 172 14.27 0.52 11.43
N LYS A 173 14.30 0.87 12.73
CA LYS A 173 15.50 0.65 13.57
C LYS A 173 15.91 -0.82 13.65
N MET A 174 14.94 -1.74 13.74
CA MET A 174 15.23 -3.17 13.70
C MET A 174 15.83 -3.60 12.35
N ILE A 175 15.29 -3.11 11.23
CA ILE A 175 15.82 -3.39 9.89
C ILE A 175 17.25 -2.85 9.76
N GLU A 176 17.52 -1.61 10.22
CA GLU A 176 18.86 -1.00 10.21
C GLU A 176 19.85 -1.83 11.03
N HIS A 177 19.47 -2.27 12.22
CA HIS A 177 20.33 -3.08 13.10
C HIS A 177 20.75 -4.40 12.45
N HIS A 178 19.83 -5.07 11.75
CA HIS A 178 20.09 -6.36 11.11
C HIS A 178 20.60 -6.26 9.65
N GLN A 179 20.70 -5.05 9.09
CA GLN A 179 21.16 -4.86 7.72
C GLN A 179 22.60 -5.36 7.47
N PRO A 180 23.57 -5.19 8.39
CA PRO A 180 24.91 -5.73 8.23
C PRO A 180 24.95 -7.28 8.21
N GLU A 181 24.03 -7.93 8.93
CA GLU A 181 23.93 -9.39 8.98
C GLU A 181 23.31 -9.96 7.70
N ILE A 182 22.40 -9.19 7.07
CA ILE A 182 21.70 -9.56 5.83
C ILE A 182 22.60 -9.36 4.63
N CYS A 183 23.42 -8.31 4.64
CA CYS A 183 24.20 -7.87 3.51
C CYS A 183 25.58 -7.40 3.97
N SER A 184 26.62 -8.20 3.74
CA SER A 184 28.00 -7.75 3.84
C SER A 184 28.42 -7.07 2.54
N VAL A 185 28.95 -5.85 2.65
CA VAL A 185 29.49 -5.09 1.51
C VAL A 185 30.97 -5.34 1.42
N ASN A 186 31.48 -5.81 0.26
CA ASN A 186 32.91 -5.94 0.05
C ASN A 186 33.56 -4.56 -0.18
N GLN A 187 34.88 -4.52 -0.17
CA GLN A 187 35.68 -3.30 -0.41
C GLN A 187 35.42 -2.61 -1.79
N PHE A 188 34.67 -3.27 -2.69
CA PHE A 188 34.27 -2.74 -3.99
C PHE A 188 32.79 -2.30 -4.02
N GLY A 189 32.11 -2.26 -2.87
CA GLY A 189 30.70 -1.85 -2.78
C GLY A 189 29.68 -2.91 -3.23
N ASN A 190 30.10 -4.13 -3.55
CA ASN A 190 29.18 -5.22 -3.90
C ASN A 190 28.59 -5.85 -2.64
N CYS A 191 27.27 -5.98 -2.62
CA CYS A 191 26.53 -6.56 -1.51
C CYS A 191 26.49 -8.10 -1.66
N TYR A 192 26.99 -8.81 -0.65
CA TYR A 192 26.88 -10.27 -0.58
C TYR A 192 25.94 -10.66 0.56
N LEU A 193 25.08 -11.63 0.27
CA LEU A 193 24.22 -12.24 1.30
C LEU A 193 25.09 -13.02 2.29
N ASN A 194 24.81 -12.87 3.58
CA ASN A 194 25.51 -13.62 4.61
C ASN A 194 25.19 -15.13 4.47
N PRO A 195 26.16 -16.00 4.15
CA PRO A 195 25.89 -17.43 3.94
C PRO A 195 25.49 -18.17 5.22
N GLN A 196 25.64 -17.56 6.40
CA GLN A 196 25.26 -18.18 7.68
C GLN A 196 23.77 -18.00 8.03
N LEU A 197 23.07 -17.05 7.37
CA LEU A 197 21.62 -16.93 7.52
C LEU A 197 20.91 -17.86 6.55
N HIS A 198 19.88 -18.56 7.03
CA HIS A 198 19.00 -19.35 6.15
C HIS A 198 18.46 -18.47 5.02
N SER A 199 18.61 -18.91 3.78
CA SER A 199 18.14 -18.20 2.57
C SER A 199 16.67 -17.73 2.69
N ASP A 200 15.85 -18.52 3.39
CA ASP A 200 14.43 -18.23 3.64
C ASP A 200 14.22 -17.03 4.58
N ALA A 201 15.04 -16.89 5.63
CA ALA A 201 14.98 -15.75 6.54
C ALA A 201 15.40 -14.46 5.85
N ILE A 202 16.44 -14.49 5.03
CA ILE A 202 16.90 -13.34 4.23
C ILE A 202 15.81 -12.90 3.26
N MET A 203 15.20 -13.84 2.54
CA MET A 203 14.12 -13.53 1.61
C MET A 203 12.92 -12.90 2.35
N THR A 204 12.58 -13.42 3.52
CA THR A 204 11.50 -12.88 4.35
C THR A 204 11.79 -11.45 4.79
N LEU A 205 13.03 -11.14 5.20
CA LEU A 205 13.45 -9.81 5.58
C LEU A 205 13.44 -8.83 4.40
N GLN A 206 13.85 -9.26 3.21
CA GLN A 206 13.78 -8.43 1.99
C GLN A 206 12.33 -8.08 1.63
N LEU A 207 11.42 -9.05 1.71
CA LEU A 207 9.99 -8.83 1.48
C LEU A 207 9.38 -7.90 2.53
N ALA A 208 9.75 -8.06 3.80
CA ALA A 208 9.31 -7.16 4.87
C ALA A 208 9.84 -5.73 4.65
N LYS A 209 11.13 -5.57 4.29
CA LYS A 209 11.72 -4.27 3.97
C LYS A 209 11.00 -3.58 2.81
N ALA A 210 10.62 -4.32 1.76
CA ALA A 210 9.85 -3.76 0.64
C ALA A 210 8.49 -3.23 1.10
N LEU A 211 7.79 -3.94 2.00
CA LEU A 211 6.51 -3.47 2.53
C LEU A 211 6.68 -2.27 3.47
N PHE A 212 7.72 -2.26 4.31
CA PHE A 212 8.07 -1.07 5.09
C PHE A 212 8.35 0.15 4.20
N LYS A 213 9.01 -0.04 3.05
CA LYS A 213 9.24 1.04 2.06
C LYS A 213 7.91 1.61 1.52
N ARG A 214 6.92 0.77 1.22
CA ARG A 214 5.58 1.21 0.78
C ARG A 214 4.88 2.04 1.85
N ILE A 215 4.93 1.59 3.10
CA ILE A 215 4.38 2.32 4.24
C ILE A 215 5.12 3.65 4.45
N ALA A 216 6.45 3.65 4.30
CA ALA A 216 7.27 4.85 4.39
C ALA A 216 6.84 5.95 3.42
N VAL A 217 6.61 5.58 2.15
CA VAL A 217 6.11 6.51 1.12
C VAL A 217 4.77 7.10 1.52
N GLN A 218 3.84 6.27 2.01
CA GLN A 218 2.52 6.74 2.44
C GLN A 218 2.61 7.70 3.63
N ILE A 219 3.43 7.38 4.64
CA ILE A 219 3.64 8.25 5.81
C ILE A 219 4.28 9.57 5.36
N TYR A 220 5.30 9.52 4.49
CA TYR A 220 5.93 10.72 3.95
C TYR A 220 4.93 11.62 3.20
N MET A 221 4.07 11.03 2.38
CA MET A 221 3.02 11.79 1.68
C MET A 221 1.98 12.38 2.63
N LEU A 222 1.76 11.76 3.81
CA LEU A 222 0.83 12.25 4.83
C LEU A 222 1.41 13.39 5.67
N THR A 223 2.66 13.23 6.12
CA THR A 223 3.30 14.14 7.09
C THR A 223 4.25 15.16 6.45
N GLY A 224 4.73 14.88 5.24
CA GLY A 224 5.77 15.67 4.60
C GLY A 224 7.06 15.68 5.44
N ASP A 225 7.70 16.85 5.54
CA ASP A 225 8.96 17.05 6.28
C ASP A 225 8.74 17.49 7.74
N VAL A 226 7.51 17.42 8.25
CA VAL A 226 7.17 17.91 9.60
C VAL A 226 7.85 17.08 10.68
N ASP A 227 7.99 15.77 10.48
CA ASP A 227 8.66 14.87 11.42
C ASP A 227 10.10 14.58 10.97
N THR A 228 11.06 15.35 11.49
CA THR A 228 12.50 15.17 11.19
C THR A 228 13.03 13.79 11.58
N GLN A 229 12.54 13.19 12.65
CA GLN A 229 12.95 11.85 13.08
C GLN A 229 12.46 10.79 12.07
N LEU A 230 11.28 10.96 11.52
CA LEU A 230 10.75 10.10 10.47
C LEU A 230 11.57 10.22 9.18
N VAL A 231 11.93 11.45 8.78
CA VAL A 231 12.78 11.68 7.60
C VAL A 231 14.15 11.03 7.77
N ILE A 232 14.75 11.11 8.98
CA ILE A 232 16.02 10.46 9.30
C ILE A 232 15.87 8.92 9.22
N ALA A 233 14.87 8.34 9.87
CA ALA A 233 14.62 6.90 9.82
C ALA A 233 14.40 6.41 8.39
N PHE A 234 13.61 7.16 7.61
CA PHE A 234 13.36 6.88 6.21
C PHE A 234 14.67 6.87 5.38
N LYS A 235 15.50 7.91 5.54
CA LYS A 235 16.78 8.03 4.86
C LYS A 235 17.75 6.92 5.25
N ASN A 236 17.87 6.57 6.51
CA ASN A 236 18.79 5.54 6.99
C ASN A 236 18.37 4.14 6.51
N THR A 237 17.07 3.83 6.54
CA THR A 237 16.56 2.49 6.20
C THR A 237 16.44 2.27 4.69
N PHE A 238 16.00 3.28 3.95
CA PHE A 238 15.66 3.19 2.53
C PHE A 238 16.46 4.15 1.65
N GLY A 239 17.17 5.13 2.25
CA GLY A 239 17.99 6.07 1.50
C GLY A 239 19.18 5.38 0.83
N GLY A 240 19.49 5.82 -0.36
CA GLY A 240 20.58 5.31 -1.17
C GLY A 240 20.45 5.83 -2.59
N THR A 241 21.52 5.73 -3.36
CA THR A 241 21.46 5.97 -4.79
C THR A 241 21.03 4.66 -5.45
N TYR A 242 19.78 4.59 -5.87
CA TYR A 242 19.31 3.44 -6.62
C TYR A 242 19.90 3.53 -8.04
N PRO A 243 20.52 2.45 -8.55
CA PRO A 243 21.03 2.43 -9.92
C PRO A 243 19.88 2.58 -10.92
N LEU A 244 20.21 3.03 -12.12
CA LEU A 244 19.29 2.96 -13.25
C LEU A 244 18.87 1.51 -13.47
N HIS A 245 17.57 1.30 -13.68
CA HIS A 245 17.06 -0.05 -13.96
C HIS A 245 17.35 -0.38 -15.43
N GLU A 246 18.38 -1.21 -15.67
CA GLU A 246 18.86 -1.49 -17.03
C GLU A 246 18.12 -2.64 -17.73
N ARG A 247 17.36 -3.43 -16.97
CA ARG A 247 16.66 -4.61 -17.49
C ARG A 247 15.17 -4.35 -17.67
N PRO A 248 14.52 -4.97 -18.68
CA PRO A 248 13.06 -4.95 -18.81
C PRO A 248 12.39 -5.48 -17.54
N PHE A 249 11.30 -4.85 -17.14
CA PHE A 249 10.47 -5.35 -16.05
C PHE A 249 9.83 -6.69 -16.43
N ARG A 250 9.79 -7.62 -15.49
CA ARG A 250 9.18 -8.94 -15.66
C ARG A 250 7.69 -8.95 -15.32
N CYS A 251 7.24 -8.02 -14.48
CA CYS A 251 5.85 -7.89 -14.06
C CYS A 251 5.57 -6.50 -13.47
N LEU A 252 4.29 -6.16 -13.31
CA LEU A 252 3.84 -4.89 -12.73
C LEU A 252 4.35 -4.65 -11.30
N ALA A 253 4.52 -5.71 -10.50
CA ALA A 253 5.05 -5.59 -9.13
C ALA A 253 6.51 -5.12 -9.13
N GLU A 254 7.34 -5.57 -10.09
CA GLU A 254 8.72 -5.11 -10.24
C GLU A 254 8.76 -3.63 -10.69
N ALA A 255 7.90 -3.25 -11.63
CA ALA A 255 7.74 -1.86 -12.05
C ALA A 255 7.34 -0.96 -10.87
N ARG A 256 6.42 -1.42 -9.99
CA ARG A 256 6.05 -0.71 -8.76
C ARG A 256 7.25 -0.51 -7.83
N GLU A 257 8.02 -1.56 -7.55
CA GLU A 257 9.17 -1.43 -6.62
C GLU A 257 10.22 -0.44 -7.15
N ALA A 258 10.51 -0.47 -8.46
CA ALA A 258 11.41 0.50 -9.09
C ALA A 258 10.85 1.93 -9.05
N LEU A 259 9.54 2.10 -9.22
CA LEU A 259 8.88 3.39 -9.08
C LEU A 259 9.01 3.94 -7.65
N LEU A 260 8.82 3.09 -6.65
CA LEU A 260 8.95 3.48 -5.25
C LEU A 260 10.36 3.92 -4.89
N ASP A 261 11.40 3.32 -5.48
CA ASP A 261 12.78 3.76 -5.32
C ASP A 261 12.95 5.21 -5.82
N ILE A 262 12.33 5.54 -6.95
CA ILE A 262 12.32 6.91 -7.49
C ILE A 262 11.57 7.87 -6.56
N VAL A 263 10.42 7.46 -6.01
CA VAL A 263 9.64 8.27 -5.05
C VAL A 263 10.44 8.53 -3.77
N VAL A 264 11.15 7.52 -3.26
CA VAL A 264 12.03 7.64 -2.09
C VAL A 264 13.15 8.65 -2.34
N GLU A 265 13.80 8.58 -3.50
CA GLU A 265 14.84 9.56 -3.88
C GLU A 265 14.27 10.98 -3.98
N GLN A 266 13.07 11.15 -4.55
CA GLN A 266 12.41 12.44 -4.65
C GLN A 266 12.10 13.07 -3.28
N ALA A 267 11.88 12.24 -2.27
CA ALA A 267 11.69 12.69 -0.90
C ALA A 267 12.99 13.19 -0.24
N SER A 268 14.15 12.93 -0.83
CA SER A 268 15.44 13.28 -0.27
C SER A 268 15.70 14.80 -0.27
N PRO A 269 16.36 15.34 0.79
CA PRO A 269 16.63 16.78 0.89
C PRO A 269 17.43 17.37 -0.27
N GLY A 270 18.31 16.58 -0.91
CA GLY A 270 19.14 17.02 -2.03
C GLY A 270 18.36 17.48 -3.25
N LEU A 271 17.26 16.81 -3.59
CA LEU A 271 16.38 17.24 -4.68
C LEU A 271 15.59 18.52 -4.35
N LYS A 272 15.28 18.73 -3.07
CA LYS A 272 14.63 19.95 -2.60
C LYS A 272 15.60 21.15 -2.51
N GLY A 273 16.90 20.88 -2.37
CA GLY A 273 17.96 21.87 -2.29
C GLY A 273 18.45 22.45 -3.63
N GLN A 274 17.77 22.12 -4.74
CA GLN A 274 18.01 22.72 -6.06
C GLN A 274 19.34 22.33 -6.74
N ASP A 275 19.89 21.17 -6.41
CA ASP A 275 21.01 20.63 -7.17
C ASP A 275 20.55 20.22 -8.57
N ALA A 276 20.93 21.02 -9.58
CA ALA A 276 20.56 20.82 -10.99
C ALA A 276 21.04 19.47 -11.52
N GLN A 277 22.19 18.98 -11.06
CA GLN A 277 22.72 17.68 -11.47
C GLN A 277 21.88 16.52 -10.91
N GLN A 278 21.49 16.60 -9.65
CA GLN A 278 20.61 15.59 -9.03
C GLN A 278 19.22 15.59 -9.67
N LEU A 279 18.66 16.77 -9.97
CA LEU A 279 17.38 16.90 -10.66
C LEU A 279 17.43 16.31 -12.07
N MET A 280 18.51 16.58 -12.81
CA MET A 280 18.74 16.00 -14.15
C MET A 280 18.82 14.47 -14.07
N PHE A 281 19.61 13.93 -13.13
CA PHE A 281 19.75 12.49 -12.95
C PHE A 281 18.41 11.82 -12.56
N HIS A 282 17.67 12.44 -11.67
CA HIS A 282 16.34 11.98 -11.28
C HIS A 282 15.37 11.98 -12.48
N SER A 283 15.41 13.02 -13.30
CA SER A 283 14.61 13.10 -14.54
C SER A 283 14.95 12.01 -15.55
N VAL A 284 16.23 11.61 -15.63
CA VAL A 284 16.66 10.47 -16.46
C VAL A 284 16.08 9.17 -15.94
N LYS A 285 16.13 8.93 -14.63
CA LYS A 285 15.52 7.73 -14.02
C LYS A 285 14.03 7.61 -14.29
N ILE A 286 13.29 8.70 -14.14
CA ILE A 286 11.85 8.71 -14.43
C ILE A 286 11.59 8.35 -15.90
N ARG A 287 12.29 8.99 -16.84
CA ARG A 287 12.13 8.69 -18.28
C ARG A 287 12.48 7.24 -18.62
N GLN A 288 13.52 6.70 -18.01
CA GLN A 288 13.90 5.31 -18.22
C GLN A 288 12.84 4.37 -17.65
N TRP A 289 12.34 4.64 -16.43
CA TRP A 289 11.25 3.86 -15.86
C TRP A 289 10.01 3.90 -16.76
N CYS A 290 9.64 5.07 -17.28
CA CYS A 290 8.52 5.22 -18.21
C CYS A 290 8.69 4.34 -19.44
N SER A 291 9.88 4.39 -20.09
CA SER A 291 10.18 3.58 -21.27
C SER A 291 10.08 2.07 -20.99
N LEU A 292 10.61 1.61 -19.86
CA LEU A 292 10.54 0.20 -19.45
C LEU A 292 9.12 -0.23 -19.08
N PHE A 293 8.36 0.64 -18.46
CA PHE A 293 6.95 0.38 -18.13
C PHE A 293 6.08 0.33 -19.39
N ASP A 294 6.26 1.27 -20.31
CA ASP A 294 5.55 1.27 -21.60
C ASP A 294 5.87 -0.01 -22.40
N ALA A 295 7.14 -0.44 -22.43
CA ALA A 295 7.55 -1.68 -23.07
C ALA A 295 6.92 -2.93 -22.42
N LEU A 296 6.82 -2.96 -21.07
CA LEU A 296 6.15 -4.04 -20.36
C LEU A 296 4.65 -4.09 -20.70
N VAL A 297 3.96 -2.93 -20.67
CA VAL A 297 2.53 -2.84 -20.97
C VAL A 297 2.27 -3.24 -22.42
N ALA A 298 3.06 -2.74 -23.37
CA ALA A 298 2.92 -3.08 -24.79
C ALA A 298 3.15 -4.57 -25.07
N LYS A 299 4.06 -5.22 -24.34
CA LYS A 299 4.41 -6.62 -24.55
C LYS A 299 3.37 -7.58 -23.92
N ASP A 300 3.08 -7.39 -22.64
CA ASP A 300 2.38 -8.40 -21.82
C ASP A 300 0.94 -8.01 -21.46
N TYR A 301 0.54 -6.73 -21.69
CA TYR A 301 -0.75 -6.16 -21.25
C TYR A 301 -1.45 -5.34 -22.35
N SER A 302 -1.12 -5.57 -23.62
CA SER A 302 -1.65 -4.78 -24.75
C SER A 302 -3.12 -5.07 -25.08
N ASP A 303 -3.61 -6.28 -24.80
CA ASP A 303 -5.02 -6.63 -25.04
C ASP A 303 -5.87 -6.33 -23.80
N GLU A 304 -6.50 -5.15 -23.80
CA GLU A 304 -7.37 -4.70 -22.69
C GLU A 304 -8.48 -5.68 -22.33
N LYS A 305 -8.94 -6.52 -23.29
CA LYS A 305 -10.02 -7.49 -23.06
C LYS A 305 -9.54 -8.72 -22.30
N SER A 306 -8.26 -9.02 -22.37
CA SER A 306 -7.64 -10.16 -21.65
C SER A 306 -7.19 -9.78 -20.24
N LEU A 307 -7.10 -8.49 -19.90
CA LEU A 307 -6.66 -8.02 -18.60
C LEU A 307 -7.63 -8.43 -17.48
N SER A 308 -7.09 -9.00 -16.42
CA SER A 308 -7.82 -9.14 -15.18
C SER A 308 -8.11 -7.78 -14.55
N ASP A 309 -9.16 -7.69 -13.72
CA ASP A 309 -9.48 -6.46 -12.98
C ASP A 309 -8.28 -5.97 -12.13
N VAL A 310 -7.49 -6.88 -11.56
CA VAL A 310 -6.30 -6.55 -10.75
C VAL A 310 -5.21 -5.91 -11.62
N GLU A 311 -4.90 -6.47 -12.78
CA GLU A 311 -3.90 -5.93 -13.70
C GLU A 311 -4.31 -4.56 -14.23
N ARG A 312 -5.55 -4.40 -14.65
CA ARG A 312 -6.09 -3.13 -15.12
C ARG A 312 -5.99 -2.04 -14.06
N ARG A 313 -6.33 -2.35 -12.81
CA ARG A 313 -6.22 -1.43 -11.66
C ARG A 313 -4.76 -1.13 -11.34
N ALA A 314 -3.88 -2.12 -11.38
CA ALA A 314 -2.44 -1.95 -11.12
C ALA A 314 -1.79 -1.03 -12.17
N ILE A 315 -2.08 -1.22 -13.45
CA ILE A 315 -1.59 -0.36 -14.53
C ILE A 315 -2.06 1.08 -14.33
N ALA A 316 -3.35 1.29 -14.07
CA ALA A 316 -3.92 2.61 -13.84
C ALA A 316 -3.27 3.30 -12.62
N LEU A 317 -3.05 2.57 -11.52
CA LEU A 317 -2.35 3.09 -10.35
C LEU A 317 -0.92 3.54 -10.69
N LEU A 318 -0.17 2.73 -11.42
CA LEU A 318 1.19 3.08 -11.84
C LEU A 318 1.22 4.30 -12.78
N GLN A 319 0.22 4.46 -13.66
CA GLN A 319 0.07 5.65 -14.50
C GLN A 319 -0.20 6.92 -13.67
N VAL A 320 -1.00 6.83 -12.60
CA VAL A 320 -1.22 7.95 -11.68
C VAL A 320 0.09 8.41 -11.05
N TYR A 321 0.90 7.47 -10.53
CA TYR A 321 2.19 7.79 -9.92
C TYR A 321 3.23 8.28 -10.94
N ARG A 322 3.24 7.73 -12.15
CA ARG A 322 4.07 8.23 -13.27
C ARG A 322 3.85 9.71 -13.50
N GLN A 323 2.61 10.11 -13.76
CA GLN A 323 2.28 11.51 -14.03
C GLN A 323 2.57 12.42 -12.83
N TYR A 324 2.31 11.93 -11.62
CA TYR A 324 2.67 12.64 -10.39
C TYR A 324 4.17 12.96 -10.32
N LEU A 325 5.04 12.00 -10.64
CA LEU A 325 6.49 12.20 -10.67
C LEU A 325 6.92 13.18 -11.76
N GLU A 326 6.40 13.04 -12.98
CA GLU A 326 6.70 13.93 -14.11
C GLU A 326 6.35 15.40 -13.80
N ILE A 327 5.16 15.64 -13.23
CA ILE A 327 4.72 16.98 -12.84
C ILE A 327 5.60 17.55 -11.71
N ASN A 328 5.98 16.74 -10.72
CA ASN A 328 6.84 17.20 -9.63
C ASN A 328 8.25 17.57 -10.12
N VAL A 329 8.82 16.83 -11.05
CA VAL A 329 10.10 17.21 -11.67
C VAL A 329 9.99 18.53 -12.42
N ALA A 330 8.92 18.73 -13.19
CA ALA A 330 8.67 20.00 -13.86
C ALA A 330 8.54 21.15 -12.86
N LYS A 331 7.89 20.92 -11.71
CA LYS A 331 7.80 21.90 -10.61
C LYS A 331 9.17 22.28 -10.06
N TYR A 332 10.03 21.31 -9.80
CA TYR A 332 11.39 21.60 -9.29
C TYR A 332 12.24 22.33 -10.31
N ALA A 333 12.09 22.01 -11.61
CA ALA A 333 12.87 22.63 -12.66
C ALA A 333 12.42 24.06 -13.01
N TYR A 334 11.11 24.34 -13.02
CA TYR A 334 10.57 25.55 -13.65
C TYR A 334 9.56 26.32 -12.79
N GLY A 335 9.06 25.72 -11.70
CA GLY A 335 7.92 26.27 -10.97
C GLY A 335 8.24 26.80 -9.58
N GLN A 336 9.48 27.19 -9.31
CA GLN A 336 9.90 27.62 -7.98
C GLN A 336 9.21 28.93 -7.56
N GLY A 337 8.52 28.86 -6.39
CA GLY A 337 7.85 30.03 -5.82
C GLY A 337 6.50 30.41 -6.45
N ASP A 338 6.21 29.93 -7.66
CA ASP A 338 4.95 30.25 -8.36
C ASP A 338 3.81 29.30 -7.96
N PRO A 339 2.79 29.74 -7.22
CA PRO A 339 1.62 28.91 -6.87
C PRO A 339 0.66 28.70 -8.05
N CYS A 340 0.79 29.51 -9.12
CA CYS A 340 0.00 29.34 -10.33
C CYS A 340 0.64 28.38 -11.32
N PHE A 341 1.85 27.92 -11.04
CA PHE A 341 2.55 26.96 -11.90
C PHE A 341 1.71 25.71 -12.21
N TRP A 342 0.95 25.24 -11.24
CA TRP A 342 0.13 24.03 -11.35
C TRP A 342 -1.04 24.15 -12.33
N ASP A 343 -1.48 25.36 -12.65
CA ASP A 343 -2.61 25.62 -13.56
C ASP A 343 -2.31 25.17 -15.01
N ARG A 344 -1.02 24.93 -15.32
CA ARG A 344 -0.55 24.43 -16.62
C ARG A 344 -0.83 22.94 -16.83
N PHE A 345 -1.11 22.18 -15.76
CA PHE A 345 -1.24 20.73 -15.76
C PHE A 345 -2.68 20.25 -15.59
N THR A 346 -3.65 21.09 -15.98
CA THR A 346 -5.08 20.78 -15.83
C THR A 346 -5.46 19.49 -16.56
N ALA A 347 -4.95 19.28 -17.79
CA ALA A 347 -5.21 18.08 -18.59
C ALA A 347 -4.58 16.83 -17.96
N GLU A 348 -3.36 16.94 -17.45
CA GLU A 348 -2.65 15.85 -16.76
C GLU A 348 -3.37 15.48 -15.45
N PHE A 349 -3.86 16.47 -14.69
CA PHE A 349 -4.66 16.20 -13.50
C PHE A 349 -5.97 15.49 -13.81
N ASP A 350 -6.69 15.88 -14.89
CA ASP A 350 -7.91 15.17 -15.29
C ASP A 350 -7.61 13.73 -15.71
N ASN A 351 -6.51 13.49 -16.44
CA ASN A 351 -6.07 12.15 -16.80
C ASN A 351 -5.69 11.31 -15.56
N MET A 352 -4.99 11.90 -14.57
CA MET A 352 -4.70 11.20 -13.31
C MET A 352 -5.97 10.81 -12.56
N ILE A 353 -7.00 11.65 -12.57
CA ILE A 353 -8.29 11.35 -11.93
C ILE A 353 -9.01 10.22 -12.65
N ASN A 354 -8.99 10.19 -13.99
CA ASN A 354 -9.56 9.10 -14.76
C ASN A 354 -8.85 7.77 -14.46
N ASN A 355 -7.52 7.77 -14.40
CA ASN A 355 -6.75 6.58 -13.99
C ASN A 355 -7.03 6.19 -12.52
N ALA A 356 -7.21 7.17 -11.62
CA ALA A 356 -7.58 6.89 -10.23
C ALA A 356 -8.98 6.24 -10.12
N ALA A 357 -9.93 6.65 -10.95
CA ALA A 357 -11.24 6.02 -11.04
C ALA A 357 -11.13 4.54 -11.49
N ILE A 358 -10.25 4.25 -12.47
CA ILE A 358 -9.97 2.87 -12.89
C ILE A 358 -9.30 2.09 -11.75
N ALA A 359 -8.29 2.65 -11.09
CA ALA A 359 -7.57 2.00 -10.00
C ALA A 359 -8.48 1.63 -8.83
N THR A 360 -9.47 2.47 -8.51
CA THR A 360 -10.49 2.19 -7.48
C THR A 360 -11.63 1.30 -7.98
N GLY A 361 -11.75 1.08 -9.30
CA GLY A 361 -12.86 0.34 -9.92
C GLY A 361 -14.17 1.11 -9.98
N LEU A 362 -14.11 2.43 -9.87
CA LEU A 362 -15.28 3.33 -9.91
C LEU A 362 -15.62 3.81 -11.33
N ASP A 363 -14.79 3.46 -12.32
CA ASP A 363 -15.03 3.72 -13.76
C ASP A 363 -16.17 2.87 -14.35
N GLN A 364 -16.42 1.69 -13.76
CA GLN A 364 -17.48 0.78 -14.18
C GLN A 364 -18.73 0.98 -13.31
N LYS A 365 -19.84 1.41 -13.93
CA LYS A 365 -21.16 1.44 -13.30
C LYS A 365 -21.68 0.00 -13.11
N ARG A 366 -21.17 -0.74 -12.13
CA ARG A 366 -21.78 -2.02 -11.70
C ARG A 366 -22.77 -1.73 -10.59
N PRO A 367 -24.08 -1.98 -10.76
CA PRO A 367 -25.11 -1.68 -9.76
C PRO A 367 -24.94 -2.40 -8.41
N GLU A 368 -24.16 -3.48 -8.38
CA GLU A 368 -24.03 -4.35 -7.20
C GLU A 368 -22.77 -4.08 -6.35
N GLN A 369 -21.87 -3.20 -6.75
CA GLN A 369 -20.70 -2.81 -5.94
C GLN A 369 -20.95 -1.53 -5.15
N THR A 370 -22.10 -1.47 -4.44
CA THR A 370 -22.30 -0.46 -3.40
C THR A 370 -21.25 -0.63 -2.33
N SER A 371 -20.30 0.32 -2.30
CA SER A 371 -19.49 0.71 -1.14
C SER A 371 -18.87 -0.42 -0.29
N LYS A 372 -18.12 -1.36 -0.90
CA LYS A 372 -17.28 -2.24 -0.10
C LYS A 372 -16.08 -1.43 0.39
N SER A 373 -15.96 -1.27 1.71
CA SER A 373 -14.74 -0.73 2.31
C SER A 373 -13.59 -1.69 2.04
N PHE A 374 -12.44 -1.13 1.63
CA PHE A 374 -11.22 -1.90 1.39
C PHE A 374 -10.15 -1.50 2.40
N PHE A 375 -9.31 -2.47 2.74
CA PHE A 375 -8.11 -2.24 3.53
C PHE A 375 -6.91 -2.85 2.81
N HIS A 376 -5.88 -2.06 2.57
CA HIS A 376 -4.60 -2.52 2.05
C HIS A 376 -3.44 -1.71 2.61
N MET A 377 -2.22 -2.25 2.49
CA MET A 377 -0.98 -1.62 2.94
C MET A 377 -0.06 -1.26 1.78
N ASP A 378 -0.53 -1.39 0.55
CA ASP A 378 0.18 -0.94 -0.66
C ASP A 378 -0.07 0.54 -0.93
N ILE A 379 0.68 1.12 -1.86
CA ILE A 379 0.38 2.47 -2.35
C ILE A 379 -1.05 2.50 -2.92
N GLY A 380 -1.73 3.61 -2.74
CA GLY A 380 -3.09 3.83 -3.20
C GLY A 380 -3.24 5.18 -3.87
N VAL A 381 -4.46 5.59 -4.16
CA VAL A 381 -4.76 6.83 -4.89
C VAL A 381 -5.06 8.02 -3.98
N SER A 382 -5.46 7.79 -2.73
CA SER A 382 -5.96 8.86 -1.85
C SER A 382 -4.93 9.96 -1.60
N SER A 383 -3.66 9.59 -1.41
CA SER A 383 -2.56 10.55 -1.23
C SER A 383 -2.33 11.43 -2.46
N ILE A 384 -2.42 10.83 -3.65
CA ILE A 384 -2.24 11.55 -4.91
C ILE A 384 -3.45 12.43 -5.20
N LEU A 385 -4.67 11.92 -5.00
CA LEU A 385 -5.90 12.72 -5.17
C LEU A 385 -5.92 13.93 -4.25
N PHE A 386 -5.52 13.75 -2.98
CA PHE A 386 -5.34 14.89 -2.06
C PHE A 386 -4.31 15.89 -2.59
N SER A 387 -3.18 15.40 -3.12
CA SER A 387 -2.15 16.22 -3.74
C SER A 387 -2.64 16.98 -4.96
N ILE A 388 -3.49 16.37 -5.79
CA ILE A 388 -4.13 17.02 -6.94
C ILE A 388 -5.03 18.16 -6.45
N ILE A 389 -5.92 17.90 -5.48
CA ILE A 389 -6.84 18.91 -4.94
C ILE A 389 -6.07 20.08 -4.31
N ALA A 390 -4.94 19.83 -3.68
CA ALA A 390 -4.09 20.86 -3.10
C ALA A 390 -3.32 21.69 -4.14
N ARG A 391 -3.23 21.27 -5.39
CA ARG A 391 -2.45 21.90 -6.46
C ARG A 391 -3.30 22.41 -7.62
N CYS A 392 -4.20 21.60 -8.14
CA CYS A 392 -5.16 21.98 -9.17
C CYS A 392 -6.25 22.87 -8.57
N ARG A 393 -6.55 24.00 -9.21
CA ARG A 393 -7.61 24.92 -8.78
C ARG A 393 -8.86 24.84 -9.65
N ASP A 394 -8.85 23.98 -10.68
CA ASP A 394 -10.06 23.74 -11.46
C ASP A 394 -11.15 23.10 -10.58
N PRO A 395 -12.32 23.75 -10.46
CA PRO A 395 -13.38 23.29 -9.55
C PRO A 395 -13.99 21.95 -9.97
N THR A 396 -14.01 21.63 -11.25
CA THR A 396 -14.58 20.37 -11.77
C THR A 396 -13.66 19.20 -11.42
N ILE A 397 -12.35 19.37 -11.64
CA ILE A 397 -11.34 18.37 -11.33
C ILE A 397 -11.29 18.09 -9.83
N ARG A 398 -11.30 19.14 -8.99
CA ARG A 398 -11.33 18.99 -7.53
C ARG A 398 -12.54 18.20 -7.04
N ARG A 399 -13.74 18.53 -7.55
CA ARG A 399 -14.98 17.85 -7.14
C ARG A 399 -15.01 16.40 -7.61
N LYS A 400 -14.50 16.11 -8.81
CA LYS A 400 -14.33 14.70 -9.28
C LYS A 400 -13.40 13.93 -8.35
N ALA A 401 -12.23 14.48 -7.99
CA ALA A 401 -11.27 13.83 -7.09
C ALA A 401 -11.87 13.56 -5.70
N ILE A 402 -12.55 14.54 -5.10
CA ILE A 402 -13.27 14.37 -3.83
C ILE A 402 -14.35 13.28 -3.96
N GLY A 403 -15.07 13.27 -5.07
CA GLY A 403 -16.10 12.25 -5.35
C GLY A 403 -15.55 10.83 -5.35
N ILE A 404 -14.39 10.60 -5.98
CA ILE A 404 -13.71 9.30 -5.98
C ILE A 404 -13.32 8.90 -4.56
N MET A 405 -12.66 9.78 -3.80
CA MET A 405 -12.23 9.49 -2.43
C MET A 405 -13.42 9.15 -1.50
N LEU A 406 -14.57 9.84 -1.67
CA LEU A 406 -15.80 9.56 -0.90
C LEU A 406 -16.46 8.24 -1.29
N ALA A 407 -16.38 7.86 -2.56
CA ALA A 407 -16.98 6.63 -3.06
C ALA A 407 -16.13 5.38 -2.74
N ASP A 408 -14.81 5.52 -2.73
CA ASP A 408 -13.86 4.42 -2.56
C ASP A 408 -13.90 3.80 -1.15
N ARG A 409 -14.08 4.61 -0.11
CA ARG A 409 -14.16 4.17 1.31
C ARG A 409 -13.02 3.25 1.74
N SER A 410 -11.81 3.48 1.26
CA SER A 410 -10.64 2.66 1.54
C SER A 410 -9.84 3.16 2.74
N GLN A 411 -9.18 2.20 3.41
CA GLN A 411 -8.06 2.43 4.30
C GLN A 411 -6.79 1.99 3.56
N GLU A 412 -6.05 2.94 3.01
CA GLU A 412 -4.82 2.76 2.24
C GLU A 412 -3.61 3.00 3.15
N GLY A 413 -3.18 1.98 3.89
CA GLY A 413 -2.20 2.17 4.95
C GLY A 413 -2.59 3.29 5.89
N VAL A 414 -1.76 4.33 6.03
CA VAL A 414 -2.05 5.47 6.92
C VAL A 414 -3.08 6.46 6.37
N TRP A 415 -3.53 6.30 5.12
CA TRP A 415 -4.50 7.17 4.48
C TRP A 415 -5.91 6.59 4.57
N ASN A 416 -6.82 7.34 5.19
CA ASN A 416 -8.26 7.05 5.15
C ASN A 416 -8.91 7.95 4.08
N SER A 417 -9.50 7.34 3.05
CA SER A 417 -10.05 8.09 1.90
C SER A 417 -11.13 9.08 2.30
N GLN A 418 -11.99 8.72 3.28
CA GLN A 418 -13.08 9.59 3.75
C GLN A 418 -12.54 10.82 4.50
N GLN A 419 -11.58 10.61 5.42
CA GLN A 419 -10.96 11.72 6.17
C GLN A 419 -10.14 12.62 5.24
N ALA A 420 -9.40 12.03 4.31
CA ALA A 420 -8.65 12.77 3.29
C ALA A 420 -9.58 13.60 2.40
N ALA A 421 -10.73 13.05 1.99
CA ALA A 421 -11.73 13.79 1.22
C ALA A 421 -12.32 14.98 1.99
N GLN A 422 -12.57 14.81 3.30
CA GLN A 422 -13.07 15.91 4.15
C GLN A 422 -12.04 17.05 4.25
N GLY A 423 -10.75 16.71 4.49
CA GLY A 423 -9.66 17.69 4.51
C GLY A 423 -9.47 18.40 3.18
N ALA A 424 -9.52 17.66 2.08
CA ALA A 424 -9.42 18.20 0.73
C ALA A 424 -10.61 19.12 0.37
N ARG A 425 -11.84 18.74 0.77
CA ARG A 425 -13.03 19.57 0.61
C ARG A 425 -12.88 20.89 1.37
N LYS A 426 -12.38 20.82 2.61
CA LYS A 426 -12.17 22.02 3.42
C LYS A 426 -11.14 22.95 2.82
N LEU A 427 -10.06 22.41 2.25
CA LEU A 427 -9.07 23.19 1.50
C LEU A 427 -9.73 23.93 0.32
N MET A 428 -10.51 23.21 -0.48
CA MET A 428 -11.20 23.77 -1.64
C MET A 428 -12.16 24.91 -1.23
N GLU A 429 -13.00 24.69 -0.20
CA GLU A 429 -13.93 25.67 0.33
C GLU A 429 -13.22 26.95 0.84
N LEU A 430 -12.07 26.78 1.51
CA LEU A 430 -11.27 27.90 2.00
C LEU A 430 -10.74 28.78 0.86
N GLU A 431 -10.19 28.17 -0.20
CA GLU A 431 -9.68 28.92 -1.35
C GLU A 431 -10.82 29.56 -2.15
N GLU A 432 -11.93 28.84 -2.38
CA GLU A 432 -13.10 29.36 -3.09
C GLU A 432 -13.74 30.53 -2.32
N SER A 433 -13.87 30.44 -0.99
CA SER A 433 -14.43 31.53 -0.17
C SER A 433 -13.56 32.79 -0.17
N ARG A 434 -12.23 32.64 -0.30
CA ARG A 434 -11.28 33.76 -0.34
C ARG A 434 -11.15 34.36 -1.74
N SER A 435 -11.67 33.73 -2.79
CA SER A 435 -11.64 34.28 -4.16
C SER A 435 -12.54 35.49 -4.33
N GLY A 436 -13.55 35.66 -3.48
CA GLY A 436 -14.51 36.76 -3.53
C GLY A 436 -15.48 36.73 -4.72
N LYS A 437 -15.45 35.66 -5.55
CA LYS A 437 -16.31 35.42 -6.70
C LYS A 437 -16.64 33.97 -6.91
N GLU A 438 -17.59 33.67 -7.79
CA GLU A 438 -17.86 32.29 -8.22
C GLU A 438 -16.66 31.75 -8.99
N VAL A 439 -16.16 30.57 -8.58
CA VAL A 439 -14.99 29.92 -9.18
C VAL A 439 -15.44 28.96 -10.30
N LYS A 440 -15.06 29.29 -11.55
CA LYS A 440 -15.36 28.48 -12.75
C LYS A 440 -14.12 27.85 -13.36
N CYS A 441 -12.92 28.38 -13.09
CA CYS A 441 -11.64 27.87 -13.55
C CYS A 441 -10.54 28.21 -12.55
N SER A 442 -9.34 27.65 -12.76
CA SER A 442 -8.18 27.83 -11.85
C SER A 442 -7.80 29.30 -11.65
N GLN A 443 -7.94 30.14 -12.69
CA GLN A 443 -7.58 31.56 -12.67
C GLN A 443 -8.53 32.42 -11.82
N ASP A 444 -9.71 31.89 -11.46
CA ASP A 444 -10.64 32.57 -10.58
C ASP A 444 -10.19 32.60 -9.11
N ILE A 445 -9.24 31.76 -8.74
CA ILE A 445 -8.62 31.75 -7.40
C ILE A 445 -7.31 32.54 -7.48
N PRO A 446 -7.30 33.79 -6.97
CA PRO A 446 -6.10 34.63 -7.01
C PRO A 446 -4.99 34.05 -6.14
N GLU A 447 -3.75 34.48 -6.40
CA GLU A 447 -2.56 33.92 -5.77
C GLU A 447 -2.61 34.00 -4.25
N GLU A 448 -3.06 35.07 -3.68
CA GLU A 448 -3.16 35.32 -2.24
C GLU A 448 -4.25 34.48 -1.54
N ALA A 449 -5.20 33.95 -2.30
CA ALA A 449 -6.23 33.04 -1.80
C ALA A 449 -5.77 31.59 -1.78
N ARG A 450 -4.66 31.25 -2.48
CA ARG A 450 -4.17 29.89 -2.63
C ARG A 450 -3.45 29.40 -1.38
N VAL A 451 -3.78 28.18 -0.94
CA VAL A 451 -3.06 27.49 0.12
C VAL A 451 -1.67 27.10 -0.37
N ARG A 452 -0.63 27.49 0.37
CA ARG A 452 0.78 27.20 0.08
C ARG A 452 1.25 25.91 0.71
N THR A 453 0.79 25.64 1.93
CA THR A 453 1.18 24.44 2.70
C THR A 453 -0.02 23.81 3.38
N VAL A 454 -0.03 22.48 3.40
CA VAL A 454 -0.97 21.71 4.22
C VAL A 454 -0.12 20.85 5.17
N ARG A 455 -0.39 20.95 6.46
CA ARG A 455 0.29 20.16 7.49
C ARG A 455 -0.72 19.43 8.35
N LEU A 456 -0.47 18.14 8.57
CA LEU A 456 -1.25 17.30 9.46
C LEU A 456 -0.50 17.16 10.78
N TYR A 457 -1.17 17.48 11.88
CA TYR A 457 -0.68 17.24 13.24
C TYR A 457 -1.54 16.17 13.89
N LEU A 458 -0.90 15.09 14.31
CA LEU A 458 -1.54 14.02 15.06
C LEU A 458 -1.48 14.36 16.55
N GLU A 459 -2.62 14.33 17.25
CA GLU A 459 -2.66 14.63 18.69
C GLU A 459 -2.38 13.38 19.50
N SER A 460 -1.30 13.43 20.31
CA SER A 460 -0.85 12.30 21.11
C SER A 460 -1.95 11.78 22.04
N GLY A 461 -2.21 10.47 21.97
CA GLY A 461 -3.20 9.77 22.78
C GLY A 461 -4.66 10.06 22.43
N LYS A 462 -4.95 10.86 21.41
CA LYS A 462 -6.29 11.15 20.92
C LYS A 462 -6.52 10.58 19.52
N ARG A 463 -7.77 10.28 19.18
CA ARG A 463 -8.17 9.93 17.79
C ARG A 463 -8.43 11.17 16.93
N THR A 464 -7.91 12.32 17.34
CA THR A 464 -8.13 13.59 16.66
C THR A 464 -6.85 14.00 15.95
N ALA A 465 -7.00 14.54 14.75
CA ALA A 465 -5.92 15.11 13.98
C ALA A 465 -6.30 16.54 13.58
N LYS A 466 -5.29 17.42 13.53
CA LYS A 466 -5.44 18.82 13.16
C LYS A 466 -4.76 19.07 11.82
N MET A 467 -5.50 19.60 10.85
CA MET A 467 -4.95 20.13 9.61
C MET A 467 -4.72 21.63 9.72
N VAL A 468 -3.54 22.07 9.29
CA VAL A 468 -3.16 23.48 9.22
C VAL A 468 -2.92 23.83 7.76
N TYR A 469 -3.71 24.79 7.25
CA TYR A 469 -3.62 25.31 5.90
C TYR A 469 -2.89 26.66 5.95
N GLY A 470 -1.67 26.70 5.43
CA GLY A 470 -0.84 27.91 5.40
C GLY A 470 -1.03 28.69 4.10
N PHE A 471 -1.25 29.99 4.22
CA PHE A 471 -1.31 30.96 3.13
C PHE A 471 -0.02 31.79 3.09
N ASP A 472 0.08 32.72 2.16
CA ASP A 472 1.19 33.67 2.13
C ASP A 472 1.22 34.50 3.42
N LYS A 473 0.06 34.93 3.89
CA LYS A 473 -0.12 35.63 5.17
C LYS A 473 -1.08 34.84 6.07
N GLY A 474 -0.55 34.23 7.13
CA GLY A 474 -1.33 33.53 8.13
C GLY A 474 -1.64 32.08 7.80
N SER A 475 -2.36 31.44 8.71
CA SER A 475 -2.80 30.06 8.59
C SER A 475 -4.21 29.88 9.14
N TRP A 476 -4.86 28.78 8.72
CA TRP A 476 -6.17 28.38 9.22
C TRP A 476 -6.10 26.92 9.70
N GLU A 477 -6.72 26.65 10.84
CA GLU A 477 -6.67 25.35 11.48
C GLU A 477 -8.04 24.65 11.45
N TRP A 478 -8.04 23.36 11.25
CA TRP A 478 -9.24 22.55 11.26
C TRP A 478 -9.01 21.22 11.96
N MET A 479 -9.90 20.91 12.89
CA MET A 479 -9.92 19.59 13.55
C MET A 479 -10.66 18.59 12.67
N ILE A 480 -10.00 17.50 12.31
CA ILE A 480 -10.61 16.42 11.54
C ILE A 480 -11.61 15.72 12.44
N PRO A 481 -12.90 15.60 12.04
CA PRO A 481 -13.88 14.82 12.79
C PRO A 481 -13.44 13.35 12.89
N SER A 482 -13.63 12.76 14.09
CA SER A 482 -13.29 11.36 14.39
C SER A 482 -14.21 10.37 13.66
#